data_1bf527b05d109dd61da401d7f87c5820
#
_entry.id   1bf527b05d109dd61da401d7f87c5820
#
_cell.length_a   1.000
_cell.length_b   1.000
_cell.length_c   1.000
_cell.angle_alpha   90.00
_cell.angle_beta   90.00
_cell.angle_gamma   90.00
#
_symmetry.space_group_name_H-M   'P 1'
#
loop_
_entity.id
_entity.type
_entity.pdbx_description
1 polymer ?
#
loop_
_entity_poly.entity_id
_entity_poly.type
_entity_poly.pdbx_seq_one_letter_code
_entity_poly.pdbx_strand_id
1 'polypeptide(L)'
;MPRGVRQVMAALACAFACALHMPLPAQAQQSVEEFYRGRNLNLVVGYGPGGGYDVYARLVARHIGRFIPGRPNVVVQNMPGAGSLVATNFLFNTAPKDGSTIGAFARDMALMGVLGGNANTRFDPQKFTWLGTVASGADDAYLMIARKDAAVQSIDDAKRPGGPTLLLGGTGEGAGGNDWATMLRDTIPLRLKVIAGYPDSAAMFLAIERKEIDGRSLDYSSLKSSRPDWLKTNSPVRVILQFGRRTRHPDFPDVPTALELAPDDRVRALIDMAELSNTLSRPFAAPPGIPEDRATALKAAFLAMCGDASFRADAEKLRVDVSPLDGKSVRDVIDKLATAPKDVRDQMRQIRYESEKKGG
;
A
#
# COMPACT_ATOMS: atom_id res chain seq x y z
N MET A 1 -9.21 5.82 -79.78
CA MET A 1 -8.79 4.60 -79.05
C MET A 1 -9.83 3.52 -79.26
N PRO A 2 -9.44 2.31 -79.70
CA PRO A 2 -10.37 1.23 -79.90
C PRO A 2 -11.06 0.77 -78.63
N ARG A 3 -12.35 0.44 -78.72
CA ARG A 3 -13.22 0.04 -77.54
C ARG A 3 -12.63 -1.11 -76.70
N GLY A 4 -11.81 -1.98 -77.29
CA GLY A 4 -11.18 -3.10 -76.58
C GLY A 4 -10.14 -2.70 -75.49
N VAL A 5 -9.39 -1.61 -75.69
CA VAL A 5 -8.36 -1.14 -74.75
C VAL A 5 -8.99 -0.51 -73.45
N ARG A 6 -10.17 0.10 -73.58
CA ARG A 6 -10.91 0.65 -72.39
C ARG A 6 -11.48 -0.43 -71.54
N GLN A 7 -11.91 -1.55 -72.10
CA GLN A 7 -12.44 -2.68 -71.30
C GLN A 7 -11.35 -3.44 -70.55
N VAL A 8 -10.15 -3.60 -71.12
CA VAL A 8 -9.02 -4.24 -70.46
C VAL A 8 -8.46 -3.35 -69.32
N MET A 9 -8.40 -2.03 -69.53
CA MET A 9 -7.97 -1.11 -68.47
C MET A 9 -8.99 -1.03 -67.29
N ALA A 10 -10.30 -1.10 -67.58
CA ALA A 10 -11.34 -1.14 -66.57
C ALA A 10 -11.31 -2.44 -65.71
N ALA A 11 -11.05 -3.59 -66.36
CA ALA A 11 -10.91 -4.88 -65.69
C ALA A 11 -9.66 -4.96 -64.79
N LEU A 12 -8.52 -4.39 -65.23
CA LEU A 12 -7.30 -4.29 -64.44
C LEU A 12 -7.44 -3.32 -63.24
N ALA A 13 -8.18 -2.21 -63.43
CA ALA A 13 -8.46 -1.29 -62.33
C ALA A 13 -9.37 -1.89 -61.23
N CYS A 14 -10.38 -2.69 -61.63
CA CYS A 14 -11.23 -3.43 -60.69
C CYS A 14 -10.47 -4.54 -59.95
N ALA A 15 -9.57 -5.27 -60.63
CA ALA A 15 -8.74 -6.30 -60.01
C ALA A 15 -7.75 -5.69 -58.97
N PHE A 16 -7.21 -4.51 -59.23
CA PHE A 16 -6.30 -3.81 -58.35
C PHE A 16 -7.04 -3.22 -57.15
N ALA A 17 -8.29 -2.78 -57.30
CA ALA A 17 -9.13 -2.28 -56.20
C ALA A 17 -9.58 -3.40 -55.24
N CYS A 18 -9.83 -4.62 -55.73
CA CYS A 18 -10.15 -5.77 -54.89
C CYS A 18 -8.95 -6.32 -54.10
N ALA A 19 -7.72 -6.16 -54.58
CA ALA A 19 -6.51 -6.59 -53.88
C ALA A 19 -6.16 -5.70 -52.68
N LEU A 20 -6.66 -4.45 -52.61
CA LEU A 20 -6.46 -3.50 -51.52
C LEU A 20 -7.40 -3.72 -50.30
N HIS A 21 -8.35 -4.67 -50.40
CA HIS A 21 -9.30 -4.99 -49.35
C HIS A 21 -9.02 -6.36 -48.69
N MET A 22 -7.79 -6.89 -48.79
CA MET A 22 -7.43 -8.03 -47.97
C MET A 22 -7.45 -7.54 -46.51
N PRO A 23 -8.32 -8.10 -45.65
CA PRO A 23 -8.25 -7.77 -44.21
C PRO A 23 -6.83 -8.17 -43.74
N LEU A 24 -6.11 -7.19 -43.23
CA LEU A 24 -4.89 -7.46 -42.48
C LEU A 24 -5.23 -8.57 -41.45
N PRO A 25 -4.42 -9.64 -41.37
CA PRO A 25 -4.67 -10.65 -40.36
C PRO A 25 -4.76 -9.93 -39.01
N ALA A 26 -5.93 -9.96 -38.38
CA ALA A 26 -6.08 -9.53 -37.01
C ALA A 26 -5.02 -10.33 -36.25
N GLN A 27 -3.97 -9.66 -35.75
CA GLN A 27 -3.01 -10.32 -34.90
C GLN A 27 -3.84 -10.92 -33.77
N ALA A 28 -3.96 -12.23 -33.75
CA ALA A 28 -4.69 -12.94 -32.71
C ALA A 28 -4.04 -12.51 -31.38
N GLN A 29 -4.77 -11.74 -30.57
CA GLN A 29 -4.28 -11.29 -29.29
C GLN A 29 -3.91 -12.53 -28.49
N GLN A 30 -2.64 -12.63 -28.10
CA GLN A 30 -2.12 -13.77 -27.34
C GLN A 30 -3.03 -13.99 -26.12
N SER A 31 -3.54 -15.20 -25.94
CA SER A 31 -4.40 -15.51 -24.81
C SER A 31 -3.67 -15.29 -23.48
N VAL A 32 -4.40 -14.96 -22.43
CA VAL A 32 -3.83 -14.75 -21.07
C VAL A 32 -3.00 -15.97 -20.65
N GLU A 33 -3.48 -17.18 -20.94
CA GLU A 33 -2.78 -18.41 -20.61
C GLU A 33 -1.45 -18.56 -21.37
N GLU A 34 -1.45 -18.28 -22.67
CA GLU A 34 -0.21 -18.32 -23.48
C GLU A 34 0.79 -17.25 -23.04
N PHE A 35 0.29 -16.06 -22.64
CA PHE A 35 1.16 -15.00 -22.15
C PHE A 35 1.88 -15.40 -20.87
N TYR A 36 1.21 -16.00 -19.89
CA TYR A 36 1.82 -16.34 -18.60
C TYR A 36 2.54 -17.69 -18.59
N ARG A 37 2.25 -18.60 -19.53
CA ARG A 37 2.87 -19.92 -19.57
C ARG A 37 4.39 -19.83 -19.70
N GLY A 38 5.11 -20.42 -18.71
CA GLY A 38 6.58 -20.43 -18.68
C GLY A 38 7.25 -19.08 -18.39
N ARG A 39 6.47 -18.05 -18.05
CA ARG A 39 7.00 -16.74 -17.68
C ARG A 39 7.00 -16.52 -16.17
N ASN A 40 7.76 -15.52 -15.75
CA ASN A 40 7.71 -15.00 -14.39
C ASN A 40 6.73 -13.83 -14.30
N LEU A 41 5.98 -13.78 -13.19
CA LEU A 41 5.28 -12.59 -12.71
C LEU A 41 6.17 -11.93 -11.65
N ASN A 42 6.62 -10.71 -11.89
CA ASN A 42 7.42 -9.96 -10.92
C ASN A 42 6.52 -9.29 -9.88
N LEU A 43 6.82 -9.50 -8.60
CA LEU A 43 6.15 -8.82 -7.49
C LEU A 43 7.13 -7.88 -6.80
N VAL A 44 6.99 -6.59 -7.09
CA VAL A 44 7.79 -5.52 -6.48
C VAL A 44 7.25 -5.17 -5.11
N VAL A 45 8.12 -5.16 -4.09
CA VAL A 45 7.76 -4.83 -2.70
C VAL A 45 8.44 -3.55 -2.28
N GLY A 46 7.68 -2.54 -1.86
CA GLY A 46 8.18 -1.21 -1.49
C GLY A 46 8.96 -1.13 -0.19
N TYR A 47 9.34 -2.26 0.40
CA TYR A 47 10.06 -2.36 1.68
C TYR A 47 11.15 -3.42 1.62
N GLY A 48 12.08 -3.36 2.57
CA GLY A 48 13.11 -4.37 2.78
C GLY A 48 12.54 -5.72 3.25
N PRO A 49 13.36 -6.80 3.18
CA PRO A 49 12.97 -8.14 3.59
C PRO A 49 12.61 -8.23 5.09
N GLY A 50 11.67 -9.11 5.43
CA GLY A 50 11.31 -9.48 6.81
C GLY A 50 10.31 -8.54 7.51
N GLY A 51 9.92 -7.41 6.91
CA GLY A 51 8.85 -6.56 7.40
C GLY A 51 7.47 -7.07 6.99
N GLY A 52 6.40 -6.50 7.61
CA GLY A 52 5.03 -6.94 7.36
C GLY A 52 4.64 -6.98 5.87
N TYR A 53 5.02 -5.96 5.08
CA TYR A 53 4.74 -5.96 3.63
C TYR A 53 5.46 -7.08 2.88
N ASP A 54 6.71 -7.38 3.24
CA ASP A 54 7.47 -8.48 2.64
C ASP A 54 6.88 -9.86 2.99
N VAL A 55 6.45 -10.04 4.25
CA VAL A 55 5.79 -11.28 4.70
C VAL A 55 4.52 -11.54 3.89
N TYR A 56 3.64 -10.53 3.75
CA TYR A 56 2.43 -10.63 2.94
C TYR A 56 2.74 -10.85 1.45
N ALA A 57 3.71 -10.14 0.89
CA ALA A 57 4.09 -10.29 -0.51
C ALA A 57 4.62 -11.70 -0.81
N ARG A 58 5.44 -12.27 0.07
CA ARG A 58 5.94 -13.64 -0.09
C ARG A 58 4.82 -14.69 0.10
N LEU A 59 3.87 -14.44 0.99
CA LEU A 59 2.67 -15.28 1.11
C LEU A 59 1.87 -15.25 -0.20
N VAL A 60 1.58 -14.09 -0.75
CA VAL A 60 0.90 -13.93 -2.05
C VAL A 60 1.68 -14.61 -3.17
N ALA A 61 2.99 -14.40 -3.25
CA ALA A 61 3.85 -14.97 -4.29
C ALA A 61 3.81 -16.50 -4.33
N ARG A 62 3.76 -17.16 -3.16
CA ARG A 62 3.67 -18.63 -3.08
C ARG A 62 2.37 -19.21 -3.63
N HIS A 63 1.30 -18.42 -3.65
CA HIS A 63 -0.03 -18.92 -3.94
C HIS A 63 -0.66 -18.38 -5.24
N ILE A 64 -0.50 -17.10 -5.56
CA ILE A 64 -1.26 -16.43 -6.62
C ILE A 64 -1.04 -17.06 -8.00
N GLY A 65 0.17 -17.53 -8.31
CA GLY A 65 0.50 -18.13 -9.60
C GLY A 65 -0.40 -19.31 -9.98
N ARG A 66 -0.91 -20.07 -9.01
CA ARG A 66 -1.82 -21.20 -9.25
C ARG A 66 -3.18 -20.79 -9.80
N PHE A 67 -3.59 -19.54 -9.55
CA PHE A 67 -4.90 -19.00 -9.93
C PHE A 67 -4.85 -18.19 -11.22
N ILE A 68 -3.65 -17.86 -11.70
CA ILE A 68 -3.46 -17.16 -12.97
C ILE A 68 -3.44 -18.17 -14.11
N PRO A 69 -4.23 -17.99 -15.22
CA PRO A 69 -4.10 -18.83 -16.39
C PRO A 69 -2.65 -18.87 -16.89
N GLY A 70 -2.13 -20.04 -17.23
CA GLY A 70 -0.71 -20.24 -17.61
C GLY A 70 0.22 -20.46 -16.42
N ARG A 71 -0.23 -20.27 -15.18
CA ARG A 71 0.47 -20.59 -13.92
C ARG A 71 1.91 -20.08 -13.86
N PRO A 72 2.13 -18.75 -13.98
CA PRO A 72 3.48 -18.17 -13.92
C PRO A 72 4.15 -18.45 -12.59
N ASN A 73 5.47 -18.53 -12.58
CA ASN A 73 6.25 -18.44 -11.37
C ASN A 73 6.26 -16.98 -10.87
N VAL A 74 6.16 -16.75 -9.55
CA VAL A 74 6.13 -15.40 -8.98
C VAL A 74 7.44 -15.08 -8.29
N VAL A 75 8.11 -14.02 -8.74
CA VAL A 75 9.43 -13.60 -8.24
C VAL A 75 9.28 -12.31 -7.44
N VAL A 76 9.62 -12.37 -6.15
CA VAL A 76 9.59 -11.21 -5.25
C VAL A 76 10.86 -10.39 -5.38
N GLN A 77 10.72 -9.07 -5.56
CA GLN A 77 11.80 -8.10 -5.66
C GLN A 77 11.59 -6.98 -4.67
N ASN A 78 12.43 -6.87 -3.65
CA ASN A 78 12.36 -5.78 -2.69
C ASN A 78 12.99 -4.51 -3.28
N MET A 79 12.25 -3.39 -3.21
CA MET A 79 12.64 -2.07 -3.69
C MET A 79 12.32 -1.03 -2.61
N PRO A 80 13.06 -1.02 -1.49
CA PRO A 80 12.84 -0.08 -0.41
C PRO A 80 13.22 1.35 -0.82
N GLY A 81 12.67 2.33 -0.13
CA GLY A 81 13.05 3.75 -0.26
C GLY A 81 11.88 4.70 -0.10
N ALA A 82 12.13 5.78 0.64
CA ALA A 82 11.19 6.87 0.90
C ALA A 82 9.78 6.38 1.26
N GLY A 83 9.66 5.50 2.26
CA GLY A 83 8.36 4.98 2.71
C GLY A 83 7.57 4.20 1.67
N SER A 84 8.24 3.57 0.68
CA SER A 84 7.65 2.86 -0.48
C SER A 84 7.45 3.72 -1.74
N LEU A 85 7.76 5.03 -1.69
CA LEU A 85 7.57 5.95 -2.81
C LEU A 85 8.38 5.53 -4.05
N VAL A 86 9.62 5.02 -3.85
CA VAL A 86 10.47 4.53 -4.95
C VAL A 86 9.78 3.42 -5.74
N ALA A 87 9.30 2.38 -5.05
CA ALA A 87 8.60 1.26 -5.68
C ALA A 87 7.29 1.67 -6.35
N THR A 88 6.54 2.60 -5.73
CA THR A 88 5.27 3.09 -6.26
C THR A 88 5.48 3.88 -7.55
N ASN A 89 6.48 4.79 -7.57
CA ASN A 89 6.88 5.51 -8.78
C ASN A 89 7.37 4.57 -9.88
N PHE A 90 8.19 3.56 -9.54
CA PHE A 90 8.65 2.55 -10.49
C PHE A 90 7.47 1.80 -11.11
N LEU A 91 6.55 1.31 -10.29
CA LEU A 91 5.39 0.55 -10.77
C LEU A 91 4.52 1.39 -11.73
N PHE A 92 4.34 2.68 -11.43
CA PHE A 92 3.50 3.56 -12.23
C PHE A 92 4.13 3.95 -13.57
N ASN A 93 5.43 4.31 -13.55
CA ASN A 93 6.08 4.97 -14.69
C ASN A 93 6.98 4.05 -15.51
N THR A 94 7.63 3.06 -14.88
CA THR A 94 8.76 2.32 -15.45
C THR A 94 8.47 0.84 -15.67
N ALA A 95 7.68 0.22 -14.79
CA ALA A 95 7.36 -1.21 -14.90
C ALA A 95 6.66 -1.53 -16.22
N PRO A 96 6.91 -2.72 -16.81
CA PRO A 96 6.23 -3.16 -18.01
C PRO A 96 4.71 -3.09 -17.86
N LYS A 97 4.03 -2.49 -18.85
CA LYS A 97 2.57 -2.34 -18.87
C LYS A 97 1.89 -3.49 -19.62
N ASP A 98 2.44 -4.67 -19.50
CA ASP A 98 1.96 -5.89 -20.17
C ASP A 98 1.31 -6.91 -19.23
N GLY A 99 1.25 -6.61 -17.93
CA GLY A 99 0.72 -7.52 -16.91
C GLY A 99 1.76 -8.47 -16.30
N SER A 100 3.03 -8.40 -16.69
CA SER A 100 4.12 -9.22 -16.14
C SER A 100 4.67 -8.72 -14.80
N THR A 101 4.18 -7.57 -14.31
CA THR A 101 4.63 -6.96 -13.06
C THR A 101 3.45 -6.50 -12.22
N ILE A 102 3.48 -6.81 -10.93
CA ILE A 102 2.57 -6.29 -9.91
C ILE A 102 3.38 -5.71 -8.75
N GLY A 103 2.76 -4.92 -7.89
CA GLY A 103 3.44 -4.33 -6.74
C GLY A 103 2.63 -4.41 -5.45
N ALA A 104 3.36 -4.48 -4.35
CA ALA A 104 2.87 -4.31 -2.98
C ALA A 104 3.62 -3.13 -2.35
N PHE A 105 2.90 -2.09 -1.98
CA PHE A 105 3.48 -0.84 -1.46
C PHE A 105 2.65 -0.27 -0.31
N ALA A 106 3.13 0.81 0.30
CA ALA A 106 2.47 1.39 1.46
C ALA A 106 1.03 1.82 1.15
N ARG A 107 0.11 1.54 2.06
CA ARG A 107 -1.30 1.96 1.97
C ARG A 107 -1.46 3.47 1.82
N ASP A 108 -0.59 4.21 2.48
CA ASP A 108 -0.63 5.68 2.51
C ASP A 108 -0.20 6.32 1.19
N MET A 109 0.35 5.55 0.24
CA MET A 109 0.63 6.03 -1.11
C MET A 109 -0.66 6.50 -1.82
N ALA A 110 -1.80 5.86 -1.55
CA ALA A 110 -3.08 6.31 -2.08
C ALA A 110 -3.40 7.73 -1.59
N LEU A 111 -3.30 7.99 -0.29
CA LEU A 111 -3.53 9.31 0.30
C LEU A 111 -2.47 10.32 -0.18
N MET A 112 -1.18 9.95 -0.23
CA MET A 112 -0.11 10.80 -0.74
C MET A 112 -0.39 11.27 -2.17
N GLY A 113 -0.78 10.38 -3.05
CA GLY A 113 -1.09 10.72 -4.45
C GLY A 113 -2.34 11.62 -4.57
N VAL A 114 -3.37 11.39 -3.75
CA VAL A 114 -4.59 12.22 -3.70
C VAL A 114 -4.30 13.62 -3.17
N LEU A 115 -3.52 13.73 -2.10
CA LEU A 115 -3.19 15.02 -1.51
C LEU A 115 -2.31 15.87 -2.44
N GLY A 116 -1.38 15.26 -3.17
CA GLY A 116 -0.34 16.00 -3.89
C GLY A 116 0.58 16.75 -2.91
N GLY A 117 1.41 17.64 -3.43
CA GLY A 117 2.26 18.51 -2.60
C GLY A 117 3.69 17.98 -2.39
N ASN A 118 3.96 16.69 -2.48
CA ASN A 118 5.30 16.14 -2.49
C ASN A 118 5.83 16.09 -3.94
N ALA A 119 6.90 16.83 -4.24
CA ALA A 119 7.49 16.94 -5.58
C ALA A 119 8.01 15.60 -6.14
N ASN A 120 8.26 14.64 -5.27
CA ASN A 120 8.74 13.30 -5.67
C ASN A 120 7.60 12.32 -5.96
N THR A 121 6.35 12.68 -5.71
CA THR A 121 5.18 11.86 -6.06
C THR A 121 4.90 11.99 -7.55
N ARG A 122 5.18 10.91 -8.31
CA ARG A 122 5.05 10.86 -9.78
C ARG A 122 4.05 9.80 -10.22
N PHE A 123 2.98 9.62 -9.48
CA PHE A 123 1.91 8.68 -9.78
C PHE A 123 0.54 9.26 -9.43
N ASP A 124 -0.48 8.70 -10.05
CA ASP A 124 -1.88 8.99 -9.77
C ASP A 124 -2.53 7.70 -9.26
N PRO A 125 -2.96 7.64 -7.99
CA PRO A 125 -3.53 6.42 -7.41
C PRO A 125 -4.83 5.98 -8.09
N GLN A 126 -5.53 6.91 -8.76
CA GLN A 126 -6.75 6.59 -9.49
C GLN A 126 -6.48 5.81 -10.80
N LYS A 127 -5.25 5.79 -11.29
CA LYS A 127 -4.89 5.16 -12.58
C LYS A 127 -4.28 3.77 -12.46
N PHE A 128 -3.89 3.34 -11.28
CA PHE A 128 -3.40 1.98 -11.10
C PHE A 128 -4.47 0.93 -11.42
N THR A 129 -4.03 -0.21 -11.90
CA THR A 129 -4.87 -1.41 -11.96
C THR A 129 -4.86 -2.10 -10.59
N TRP A 130 -5.77 -1.71 -9.72
CA TRP A 130 -5.88 -2.28 -8.38
C TRP A 130 -6.37 -3.73 -8.43
N LEU A 131 -5.62 -4.65 -7.80
CA LEU A 131 -6.00 -6.05 -7.67
C LEU A 131 -6.86 -6.25 -6.42
N GLY A 132 -6.50 -5.56 -5.33
CA GLY A 132 -7.17 -5.63 -4.04
C GLY A 132 -6.21 -5.41 -2.88
N THR A 133 -6.69 -5.72 -1.69
CA THR A 133 -5.86 -5.83 -0.47
C THR A 133 -5.98 -7.23 0.12
N VAL A 134 -4.93 -7.76 0.73
CA VAL A 134 -5.02 -9.04 1.47
C VAL A 134 -5.66 -8.84 2.82
N ALA A 135 -5.45 -7.68 3.44
CA ALA A 135 -6.05 -7.30 4.72
C ALA A 135 -6.69 -5.91 4.59
N SER A 136 -7.84 -5.71 5.21
CA SER A 136 -8.61 -4.47 5.14
C SER A 136 -8.37 -3.55 6.35
N GLY A 137 -7.61 -3.97 7.35
CA GLY A 137 -7.47 -3.22 8.61
C GLY A 137 -8.73 -3.13 9.46
N ALA A 138 -9.86 -3.71 9.00
CA ALA A 138 -11.14 -3.67 9.74
C ALA A 138 -11.02 -4.39 11.10
N ASP A 139 -10.29 -5.51 11.12
CA ASP A 139 -10.06 -6.34 12.31
C ASP A 139 -8.66 -6.16 12.89
N ASP A 140 -7.81 -5.36 12.26
CA ASP A 140 -6.48 -5.03 12.75
C ASP A 140 -6.52 -3.69 13.53
N ALA A 141 -5.49 -3.41 14.30
CA ALA A 141 -5.24 -2.12 14.91
C ALA A 141 -3.89 -1.59 14.42
N TYR A 142 -3.77 -0.29 14.29
CA TYR A 142 -2.48 0.35 14.12
C TYR A 142 -2.03 0.87 15.48
N LEU A 143 -0.86 0.48 15.95
CA LEU A 143 -0.41 0.69 17.31
C LEU A 143 0.79 1.63 17.36
N MET A 144 0.85 2.48 18.37
CA MET A 144 2.08 3.15 18.81
C MET A 144 2.63 2.40 20.02
N ILE A 145 3.83 1.84 19.88
CA ILE A 145 4.53 1.15 20.96
C ILE A 145 5.70 1.97 21.46
N ALA A 146 5.99 1.85 22.75
CA ALA A 146 7.17 2.42 23.39
C ALA A 146 7.86 1.40 24.29
N ARG A 147 9.19 1.51 24.45
CA ARG A 147 9.95 0.69 25.40
C ARG A 147 9.44 0.93 26.84
N LYS A 148 9.37 -0.12 27.63
CA LYS A 148 8.97 -0.01 29.04
C LYS A 148 9.97 0.76 29.92
N ASP A 149 11.23 0.90 29.47
CA ASP A 149 12.26 1.68 30.14
C ASP A 149 12.47 3.09 29.52
N ALA A 150 11.66 3.48 28.53
CA ALA A 150 11.66 4.85 28.01
C ALA A 150 11.06 5.84 29.02
N ALA A 151 11.38 7.12 28.89
CA ALA A 151 10.84 8.16 29.76
C ALA A 151 9.33 8.40 29.56
N VAL A 152 8.79 8.11 28.36
CA VAL A 152 7.37 8.17 28.03
C VAL A 152 6.77 6.79 28.18
N GLN A 153 5.84 6.62 29.14
CA GLN A 153 5.22 5.34 29.46
C GLN A 153 3.75 5.26 29.05
N SER A 154 3.14 6.41 28.77
CA SER A 154 1.75 6.56 28.35
C SER A 154 1.62 7.72 27.39
N ILE A 155 0.48 7.82 26.70
CA ILE A 155 0.21 8.99 25.86
C ILE A 155 0.07 10.28 26.70
N ASP A 156 -0.34 10.18 27.96
CA ASP A 156 -0.45 11.33 28.85
C ASP A 156 0.93 11.86 29.27
N ASP A 157 1.96 11.01 29.37
CA ASP A 157 3.33 11.49 29.55
C ASP A 157 3.79 12.33 28.35
N ALA A 158 3.42 11.91 27.12
CA ALA A 158 3.73 12.66 25.92
C ALA A 158 2.95 13.99 25.78
N LYS A 159 1.81 14.14 26.48
CA LYS A 159 1.05 15.41 26.55
C LYS A 159 1.62 16.39 27.57
N ARG A 160 2.43 15.95 28.52
CA ARG A 160 2.88 16.79 29.64
C ARG A 160 3.75 17.94 29.15
N PRO A 161 3.37 19.22 29.39
CA PRO A 161 4.20 20.36 29.06
C PRO A 161 5.58 20.26 29.74
N GLY A 162 6.67 20.46 28.97
CA GLY A 162 8.03 20.34 29.48
C GLY A 162 8.48 18.89 29.78
N GLY A 163 7.63 17.90 29.56
CA GLY A 163 7.94 16.49 29.77
C GLY A 163 8.88 15.90 28.72
N PRO A 164 9.19 14.60 28.80
CA PRO A 164 10.07 13.93 27.86
C PRO A 164 9.46 13.87 26.45
N THR A 165 10.33 13.82 25.44
CA THR A 165 9.94 13.62 24.04
C THR A 165 10.08 12.14 23.69
N LEU A 166 9.05 11.53 23.11
CA LEU A 166 9.09 10.16 22.62
C LEU A 166 9.76 10.11 21.24
N LEU A 167 10.86 9.37 21.10
CA LEU A 167 11.57 9.17 19.85
C LEU A 167 11.00 7.95 19.12
N LEU A 168 10.37 8.17 17.98
CA LEU A 168 9.73 7.12 17.16
C LEU A 168 10.54 6.86 15.89
N GLY A 169 10.78 5.60 15.56
CA GLY A 169 11.39 5.21 14.29
C GLY A 169 10.38 5.24 13.15
N GLY A 170 10.85 5.64 11.96
CA GLY A 170 10.05 5.68 10.75
C GLY A 170 10.86 5.42 9.48
N THR A 171 10.18 5.06 8.39
CA THR A 171 10.82 4.78 7.10
C THR A 171 10.90 6.01 6.20
N GLY A 172 9.92 6.90 6.25
CA GLY A 172 9.84 8.11 5.42
C GLY A 172 8.40 8.60 5.29
N GLU A 173 8.24 9.73 4.62
CA GLU A 173 6.93 10.29 4.28
C GLU A 173 6.10 9.28 3.48
N GLY A 174 4.79 9.27 3.71
CA GLY A 174 3.87 8.32 3.09
C GLY A 174 3.89 6.93 3.71
N ALA A 175 4.68 6.71 4.75
CA ALA A 175 4.59 5.52 5.57
C ALA A 175 3.77 5.80 6.82
N GLY A 176 2.76 4.97 7.10
CA GLY A 176 1.82 5.20 8.19
C GLY A 176 2.47 5.50 9.54
N GLY A 177 3.60 4.85 9.85
CA GLY A 177 4.33 5.11 11.09
C GLY A 177 4.84 6.54 11.23
N ASN A 178 5.31 7.15 10.14
CA ASN A 178 5.72 8.54 10.11
C ASN A 178 4.52 9.48 10.15
N ASP A 179 3.58 9.23 9.23
CA ASP A 179 2.49 10.14 8.93
C ASP A 179 1.54 10.30 10.11
N TRP A 180 1.24 9.20 10.83
CA TRP A 180 0.44 9.24 12.05
C TRP A 180 1.13 10.03 13.17
N ALA A 181 2.40 9.77 13.44
CA ALA A 181 3.12 10.46 14.49
C ALA A 181 3.24 11.97 14.19
N THR A 182 3.53 12.33 12.93
CA THR A 182 3.60 13.73 12.48
C THR A 182 2.25 14.43 12.61
N MET A 183 1.17 13.80 12.10
CA MET A 183 -0.17 14.36 12.18
C MET A 183 -0.60 14.59 13.63
N LEU A 184 -0.39 13.61 14.51
CA LEU A 184 -0.75 13.74 15.92
C LEU A 184 0.07 14.81 16.65
N ARG A 185 1.39 14.89 16.38
CA ARG A 185 2.25 15.96 16.93
C ARG A 185 1.74 17.35 16.57
N ASP A 186 1.28 17.51 15.31
CA ASP A 186 0.93 18.83 14.75
C ASP A 186 -0.54 19.22 15.01
N THR A 187 -1.37 18.27 15.48
CA THR A 187 -2.81 18.50 15.76
C THR A 187 -3.16 18.36 17.24
N ILE A 188 -2.37 17.62 17.99
CA ILE A 188 -2.54 17.40 19.44
C ILE A 188 -1.22 17.76 20.11
N PRO A 189 -1.21 18.38 21.30
CA PRO A 189 0.03 18.79 21.97
C PRO A 189 0.83 17.58 22.50
N LEU A 190 1.32 16.73 21.56
CA LEU A 190 2.13 15.55 21.87
C LEU A 190 3.62 15.82 21.61
N ARG A 191 4.45 15.48 22.56
CA ARG A 191 5.91 15.56 22.44
C ARG A 191 6.46 14.32 21.77
N LEU A 192 6.32 14.29 20.43
CA LEU A 192 6.79 13.22 19.56
C LEU A 192 7.87 13.73 18.60
N LYS A 193 8.88 12.91 18.33
CA LYS A 193 9.88 13.15 17.29
C LYS A 193 10.07 11.88 16.47
N VAL A 194 9.88 11.97 15.16
CA VAL A 194 10.12 10.87 14.24
C VAL A 194 11.56 10.92 13.74
N ILE A 195 12.26 9.81 13.84
CA ILE A 195 13.58 9.57 13.25
C ILE A 195 13.34 8.72 12.01
N ALA A 196 13.31 9.36 10.85
CA ALA A 196 13.07 8.72 9.57
C ALA A 196 14.34 8.14 8.95
N GLY A 197 14.18 7.28 7.91
CA GLY A 197 15.28 6.73 7.12
C GLY A 197 15.58 5.26 7.39
N TYR A 198 14.86 4.60 8.28
CA TYR A 198 14.97 3.14 8.44
C TYR A 198 14.46 2.43 7.19
N PRO A 199 15.18 1.41 6.68
CA PRO A 199 14.78 0.71 5.46
C PRO A 199 13.50 -0.12 5.62
N ASP A 200 13.25 -0.64 6.83
CA ASP A 200 12.14 -1.56 7.13
C ASP A 200 11.85 -1.69 8.63
N SER A 201 10.87 -2.54 8.95
CA SER A 201 10.48 -2.84 10.33
C SER A 201 11.55 -3.56 11.14
N ALA A 202 12.35 -4.43 10.51
CA ALA A 202 13.35 -5.21 11.22
C ALA A 202 14.47 -4.30 11.76
N ALA A 203 14.92 -3.33 10.94
CA ALA A 203 15.89 -2.33 11.36
C ALA A 203 15.36 -1.48 12.53
N MET A 204 14.07 -1.08 12.51
CA MET A 204 13.48 -0.33 13.62
C MET A 204 13.33 -1.17 14.90
N PHE A 205 12.99 -2.45 14.80
CA PHE A 205 12.95 -3.33 15.99
C PHE A 205 14.33 -3.43 16.64
N LEU A 206 15.37 -3.58 15.83
CA LEU A 206 16.76 -3.62 16.32
C LEU A 206 17.17 -2.29 16.98
N ALA A 207 16.78 -1.15 16.40
CA ALA A 207 17.04 0.17 16.98
C ALA A 207 16.31 0.37 18.34
N ILE A 208 15.09 -0.17 18.48
CA ILE A 208 14.37 -0.19 19.78
C ILE A 208 15.14 -1.03 20.80
N GLU A 209 15.58 -2.24 20.44
CA GLU A 209 16.36 -3.13 21.33
C GLU A 209 17.68 -2.50 21.76
N ARG A 210 18.34 -1.74 20.86
CA ARG A 210 19.58 -0.99 21.13
C ARG A 210 19.37 0.34 21.85
N LYS A 211 18.11 0.73 22.12
CA LYS A 211 17.74 1.99 22.76
C LYS A 211 18.13 3.24 21.93
N GLU A 212 18.27 3.10 20.62
CA GLU A 212 18.52 4.21 19.70
C GLU A 212 17.25 5.05 19.47
N ILE A 213 16.08 4.41 19.56
CA ILE A 213 14.75 5.01 19.54
C ILE A 213 13.89 4.42 20.67
N ASP A 214 12.86 5.15 21.07
CA ASP A 214 11.97 4.69 22.14
C ASP A 214 10.88 3.74 21.68
N GLY A 215 10.46 3.89 20.41
CA GLY A 215 9.36 3.09 19.90
C GLY A 215 9.09 3.35 18.41
N ARG A 216 7.91 2.95 17.98
CA ARG A 216 7.42 3.15 16.62
C ARG A 216 5.91 2.98 16.54
N SER A 217 5.32 3.37 15.40
CA SER A 217 3.96 2.97 15.05
C SER A 217 3.97 1.86 14.00
N LEU A 218 3.05 0.88 14.12
CA LEU A 218 2.96 -0.29 13.24
C LEU A 218 1.61 -0.98 13.34
N ASP A 219 1.29 -1.83 12.35
CA ASP A 219 0.12 -2.71 12.43
C ASP A 219 0.29 -3.77 13.52
N TYR A 220 -0.78 -4.09 14.22
CA TYR A 220 -0.80 -5.16 15.20
C TYR A 220 -0.47 -6.51 14.56
N SER A 221 -1.00 -6.80 13.36
CA SER A 221 -0.63 -7.99 12.58
C SER A 221 0.88 -8.07 12.29
N SER A 222 1.52 -6.93 12.01
CA SER A 222 2.98 -6.89 11.85
C SER A 222 3.72 -7.19 13.14
N LEU A 223 3.21 -6.73 14.29
CA LEU A 223 3.79 -7.06 15.60
C LEU A 223 3.60 -8.54 15.92
N LYS A 224 2.40 -9.08 15.69
CA LYS A 224 2.10 -10.54 15.88
C LYS A 224 3.03 -11.42 15.04
N SER A 225 3.32 -11.05 13.82
CA SER A 225 4.13 -11.85 12.90
C SER A 225 5.64 -11.72 13.14
N SER A 226 6.12 -10.49 13.42
CA SER A 226 7.56 -10.20 13.48
C SER A 226 8.14 -10.27 14.90
N ARG A 227 7.37 -9.96 15.91
CA ARG A 227 7.77 -9.90 17.32
C ARG A 227 6.67 -10.45 18.25
N PRO A 228 6.26 -11.71 18.10
CA PRO A 228 5.23 -12.30 18.96
C PRO A 228 5.63 -12.35 20.43
N ASP A 229 6.91 -12.34 20.74
CA ASP A 229 7.48 -12.23 22.09
C ASP A 229 7.15 -10.88 22.75
N TRP A 230 7.00 -9.81 21.98
CA TRP A 230 6.64 -8.48 22.49
C TRP A 230 5.16 -8.33 22.86
N LEU A 231 4.36 -9.34 22.62
CA LEU A 231 2.96 -9.44 23.06
C LEU A 231 2.78 -10.25 24.35
N LYS A 232 3.86 -10.80 24.90
CA LYS A 232 3.82 -11.59 26.14
C LYS A 232 3.91 -10.69 27.38
N THR A 233 3.62 -11.25 28.55
CA THR A 233 3.66 -10.56 29.84
C THR A 233 4.99 -9.83 30.09
N ASN A 234 6.11 -10.45 29.69
CA ASN A 234 7.46 -9.90 29.85
C ASN A 234 7.93 -9.08 28.64
N SER A 235 7.00 -8.55 27.86
CA SER A 235 7.32 -7.66 26.72
C SER A 235 8.25 -6.52 27.13
N PRO A 236 9.29 -6.20 26.35
CA PRO A 236 10.13 -5.02 26.60
C PRO A 236 9.44 -3.72 26.18
N VAL A 237 8.31 -3.79 25.51
CA VAL A 237 7.53 -2.64 25.03
C VAL A 237 6.10 -2.67 25.61
N ARG A 238 5.42 -1.54 25.51
CA ARG A 238 3.98 -1.39 25.77
C ARG A 238 3.31 -0.65 24.62
N VAL A 239 2.03 -0.90 24.41
CA VAL A 239 1.18 -0.11 23.53
C VAL A 239 0.72 1.12 24.30
N ILE A 240 0.86 2.32 23.70
CA ILE A 240 0.49 3.59 24.36
C ILE A 240 -0.62 4.34 23.62
N LEU A 241 -0.89 3.98 22.37
CA LEU A 241 -1.95 4.57 21.55
C LEU A 241 -2.35 3.59 20.45
N GLN A 242 -3.61 3.63 20.02
CA GLN A 242 -4.11 2.87 18.88
C GLN A 242 -4.82 3.77 17.88
N PHE A 243 -4.74 3.39 16.59
CA PHE A 243 -5.36 4.08 15.46
C PHE A 243 -6.06 3.09 14.53
N GLY A 244 -6.78 3.60 13.52
CA GLY A 244 -7.41 2.79 12.50
C GLY A 244 -8.67 2.08 12.97
N ARG A 245 -9.15 2.39 14.16
CA ARG A 245 -10.37 1.84 14.75
C ARG A 245 -11.16 2.93 15.46
N ARG A 246 -12.46 2.89 15.30
CA ARG A 246 -13.37 3.80 16.03
C ARG A 246 -13.51 3.44 17.51
N THR A 247 -13.24 2.18 17.86
CA THR A 247 -13.30 1.66 19.22
C THR A 247 -12.00 0.98 19.58
N ARG A 248 -11.68 0.92 20.87
CA ARG A 248 -10.49 0.22 21.36
C ARG A 248 -10.50 -1.25 20.94
N HIS A 249 -9.32 -1.76 20.57
CA HIS A 249 -9.16 -3.17 20.23
C HIS A 249 -9.35 -4.02 21.50
N PRO A 250 -10.02 -5.18 21.42
CA PRO A 250 -10.25 -6.04 22.61
C PRO A 250 -8.98 -6.45 23.35
N ASP A 251 -7.86 -6.63 22.65
CA ASP A 251 -6.58 -6.97 23.26
C ASP A 251 -5.91 -5.77 23.98
N PHE A 252 -6.40 -4.53 23.75
CA PHE A 252 -5.85 -3.31 24.32
C PHE A 252 -6.96 -2.40 24.89
N PRO A 253 -7.81 -2.91 25.80
CA PRO A 253 -9.00 -2.18 26.26
C PRO A 253 -8.66 -0.90 27.03
N ASP A 254 -7.47 -0.84 27.64
CA ASP A 254 -7.02 0.30 28.46
C ASP A 254 -6.23 1.34 27.66
N VAL A 255 -5.91 1.07 26.38
CA VAL A 255 -5.14 1.97 25.52
C VAL A 255 -6.10 2.87 24.74
N PRO A 256 -5.97 4.21 24.79
CA PRO A 256 -6.87 5.10 24.07
C PRO A 256 -6.69 5.00 22.55
N THR A 257 -7.76 5.34 21.80
CA THR A 257 -7.68 5.55 20.36
C THR A 257 -7.26 6.99 20.04
N ALA A 258 -6.74 7.22 18.83
CA ALA A 258 -6.43 8.57 18.37
C ALA A 258 -7.69 9.46 18.34
N LEU A 259 -8.86 8.90 18.00
CA LEU A 259 -10.14 9.62 18.00
C LEU A 259 -10.54 10.13 19.40
N GLU A 260 -10.22 9.38 20.46
CA GLU A 260 -10.46 9.81 21.84
C GLU A 260 -9.58 10.99 22.25
N LEU A 261 -8.46 11.21 21.57
CA LEU A 261 -7.54 12.32 21.85
C LEU A 261 -7.89 13.59 21.04
N ALA A 262 -8.79 13.52 20.06
CA ALA A 262 -9.14 14.65 19.20
C ALA A 262 -9.78 15.78 20.03
N PRO A 263 -9.19 16.99 20.07
CA PRO A 263 -9.71 18.09 20.87
C PRO A 263 -10.97 18.72 20.28
N ASP A 264 -11.20 18.57 18.97
CA ASP A 264 -12.30 19.17 18.23
C ASP A 264 -12.69 18.33 17.00
N ASP A 265 -13.77 18.73 16.33
CA ASP A 265 -14.28 18.05 15.13
C ASP A 265 -13.35 18.16 13.94
N ARG A 266 -12.52 19.20 13.87
CA ARG A 266 -11.56 19.38 12.78
C ARG A 266 -10.43 18.35 12.88
N VAL A 267 -9.84 18.16 14.05
CA VAL A 267 -8.84 17.13 14.29
C VAL A 267 -9.45 15.75 14.10
N ARG A 268 -10.70 15.54 14.50
CA ARG A 268 -11.45 14.31 14.25
C ARG A 268 -11.55 14.01 12.75
N ALA A 269 -11.90 14.99 11.92
CA ALA A 269 -11.98 14.82 10.47
C ALA A 269 -10.62 14.48 9.82
N LEU A 270 -9.51 15.03 10.34
CA LEU A 270 -8.16 14.66 9.89
C LEU A 270 -7.82 13.22 10.25
N ILE A 271 -8.15 12.79 11.47
CA ILE A 271 -7.95 11.40 11.90
C ILE A 271 -8.81 10.47 11.05
N ASP A 272 -10.09 10.76 10.83
CA ASP A 272 -11.00 9.97 9.98
C ASP A 272 -10.44 9.83 8.54
N MET A 273 -9.90 10.92 7.96
CA MET A 273 -9.28 10.88 6.65
C MET A 273 -8.02 9.99 6.61
N ALA A 274 -7.16 10.08 7.62
CA ALA A 274 -5.98 9.24 7.74
C ALA A 274 -6.36 7.76 7.94
N GLU A 275 -7.42 7.49 8.71
CA GLU A 275 -7.92 6.14 8.97
C GLU A 275 -8.50 5.46 7.73
N LEU A 276 -9.02 6.22 6.75
CA LEU A 276 -9.41 5.65 5.45
C LEU A 276 -8.26 4.92 4.77
N SER A 277 -7.02 5.40 4.89
CA SER A 277 -5.84 4.71 4.34
C SER A 277 -5.60 3.34 5.00
N ASN A 278 -5.97 3.18 6.27
CA ASN A 278 -5.78 1.91 7.00
C ASN A 278 -6.69 0.80 6.45
N THR A 279 -7.84 1.15 5.84
CA THR A 279 -8.68 0.15 5.16
C THR A 279 -7.99 -0.49 3.96
N LEU A 280 -6.91 0.12 3.45
CA LEU A 280 -6.06 -0.42 2.40
C LEU A 280 -4.82 -1.13 2.99
N SER A 281 -4.98 -1.96 3.99
CA SER A 281 -3.88 -2.43 4.85
C SER A 281 -2.71 -3.09 4.10
N ARG A 282 -2.98 -3.87 3.05
CA ARG A 282 -1.95 -4.54 2.23
C ARG A 282 -2.34 -4.47 0.75
N PRO A 283 -2.23 -3.30 0.10
CA PRO A 283 -2.69 -3.13 -1.27
C PRO A 283 -1.74 -3.76 -2.28
N PHE A 284 -2.34 -4.33 -3.33
CA PHE A 284 -1.66 -4.85 -4.49
C PHE A 284 -2.22 -4.21 -5.76
N ALA A 285 -1.33 -3.81 -6.66
CA ALA A 285 -1.71 -3.21 -7.93
C ALA A 285 -0.78 -3.66 -9.05
N ALA A 286 -1.27 -3.59 -10.29
CA ALA A 286 -0.45 -3.59 -11.49
C ALA A 286 -0.30 -2.16 -12.04
N PRO A 287 0.67 -1.92 -12.94
CA PRO A 287 0.82 -0.64 -13.64
C PRO A 287 -0.49 -0.17 -14.29
N PRO A 288 -0.64 1.14 -14.53
CA PRO A 288 -1.77 1.64 -15.31
C PRO A 288 -1.69 1.20 -16.78
N GLY A 289 -2.85 0.86 -17.37
CA GLY A 289 -2.96 0.60 -18.82
C GLY A 289 -2.42 -0.77 -19.25
N ILE A 290 -2.36 -1.76 -18.36
CA ILE A 290 -2.13 -3.15 -18.78
C ILE A 290 -3.35 -3.65 -19.60
N PRO A 291 -3.18 -4.65 -20.49
CA PRO A 291 -4.28 -5.24 -21.26
C PRO A 291 -5.43 -5.71 -20.34
N GLU A 292 -6.67 -5.41 -20.72
CA GLU A 292 -7.85 -5.62 -19.85
C GLU A 292 -8.11 -7.10 -19.55
N ASP A 293 -7.82 -8.00 -20.48
CA ASP A 293 -7.90 -9.44 -20.29
C ASP A 293 -6.94 -9.92 -19.17
N ARG A 294 -5.73 -9.39 -19.15
CA ARG A 294 -4.73 -9.68 -18.10
C ARG A 294 -5.09 -8.99 -16.77
N ALA A 295 -5.61 -7.76 -16.82
CA ALA A 295 -6.12 -7.07 -15.63
C ALA A 295 -7.24 -7.87 -14.97
N THR A 296 -8.19 -8.36 -15.76
CA THR A 296 -9.31 -9.18 -15.27
C THR A 296 -8.82 -10.49 -14.68
N ALA A 297 -7.89 -11.18 -15.36
CA ALA A 297 -7.31 -12.43 -14.87
C ALA A 297 -6.54 -12.24 -13.54
N LEU A 298 -5.74 -11.18 -13.42
CA LEU A 298 -4.99 -10.89 -12.19
C LEU A 298 -5.92 -10.54 -11.03
N LYS A 299 -6.97 -9.73 -11.23
CA LYS A 299 -7.98 -9.39 -10.22
C LYS A 299 -8.72 -10.65 -9.74
N ALA A 300 -9.16 -11.50 -10.67
CA ALA A 300 -9.84 -12.75 -10.34
C ALA A 300 -8.93 -13.72 -9.58
N ALA A 301 -7.67 -13.88 -10.03
CA ALA A 301 -6.67 -14.71 -9.37
C ALA A 301 -6.37 -14.25 -7.94
N PHE A 302 -6.28 -12.93 -7.73
CA PHE A 302 -6.02 -12.36 -6.41
C PHE A 302 -7.14 -12.68 -5.42
N LEU A 303 -8.40 -12.52 -5.80
CA LEU A 303 -9.54 -12.83 -4.93
C LEU A 303 -9.70 -14.34 -4.71
N ALA A 304 -9.55 -15.15 -5.76
CA ALA A 304 -9.60 -16.60 -5.64
C ALA A 304 -8.53 -17.13 -4.68
N MET A 305 -7.31 -16.60 -4.78
CA MET A 305 -6.23 -16.91 -3.83
C MET A 305 -6.61 -16.56 -2.38
N CYS A 306 -7.14 -15.38 -2.12
CA CYS A 306 -7.54 -14.95 -0.77
C CYS A 306 -8.63 -15.86 -0.16
N GLY A 307 -9.46 -16.49 -1.00
CA GLY A 307 -10.47 -17.47 -0.60
C GLY A 307 -9.93 -18.89 -0.40
N ASP A 308 -8.72 -19.18 -0.87
CA ASP A 308 -8.15 -20.55 -0.87
C ASP A 308 -7.77 -21.03 0.53
N ALA A 309 -8.15 -22.26 0.86
CA ALA A 309 -7.91 -22.83 2.19
C ALA A 309 -6.41 -22.96 2.51
N SER A 310 -5.55 -23.28 1.52
CA SER A 310 -4.11 -23.43 1.75
C SER A 310 -3.43 -22.07 1.95
N PHE A 311 -3.88 -21.03 1.25
CA PHE A 311 -3.44 -19.65 1.48
C PHE A 311 -3.79 -19.19 2.90
N ARG A 312 -5.03 -19.41 3.34
CA ARG A 312 -5.49 -19.04 4.70
C ARG A 312 -4.75 -19.81 5.80
N ALA A 313 -4.52 -21.12 5.60
CA ALA A 313 -3.75 -21.93 6.55
C ALA A 313 -2.28 -21.45 6.67
N ASP A 314 -1.66 -21.05 5.57
CA ASP A 314 -0.31 -20.48 5.61
C ASP A 314 -0.29 -19.07 6.23
N ALA A 315 -1.32 -18.27 6.02
CA ALA A 315 -1.48 -16.97 6.69
C ALA A 315 -1.61 -17.14 8.22
N GLU A 316 -2.40 -18.11 8.67
CA GLU A 316 -2.55 -18.43 10.09
C GLU A 316 -1.22 -18.85 10.74
N LYS A 317 -0.44 -19.71 10.07
CA LYS A 317 0.92 -20.08 10.54
C LYS A 317 1.84 -18.87 10.66
N LEU A 318 1.72 -17.91 9.76
CA LEU A 318 2.47 -16.65 9.77
C LEU A 318 1.87 -15.61 10.74
N ARG A 319 0.71 -15.88 11.33
CA ARG A 319 -0.05 -14.98 12.21
C ARG A 319 -0.37 -13.65 11.53
N VAL A 320 -0.73 -13.70 10.24
CA VAL A 320 -1.15 -12.54 9.46
C VAL A 320 -2.65 -12.61 9.15
N ASP A 321 -3.30 -11.46 9.19
CA ASP A 321 -4.74 -11.35 8.98
C ASP A 321 -5.10 -11.43 7.49
N VAL A 322 -6.22 -12.06 7.16
CA VAL A 322 -6.77 -12.16 5.81
C VAL A 322 -8.22 -11.70 5.82
N SER A 323 -8.42 -10.44 5.47
CA SER A 323 -9.71 -9.77 5.31
C SER A 323 -9.70 -8.99 3.99
N PRO A 324 -9.80 -9.69 2.83
CA PRO A 324 -9.53 -9.09 1.54
C PRO A 324 -10.59 -8.08 1.12
N LEU A 325 -10.16 -7.03 0.42
CA LEU A 325 -10.99 -6.17 -0.41
C LEU A 325 -10.61 -6.38 -1.87
N ASP A 326 -11.59 -6.28 -2.76
CA ASP A 326 -11.35 -6.32 -4.20
C ASP A 326 -10.82 -4.98 -4.74
N GLY A 327 -10.37 -4.97 -5.99
CA GLY A 327 -9.82 -3.77 -6.62
C GLY A 327 -10.85 -2.64 -6.78
N LYS A 328 -12.16 -2.97 -6.87
CA LYS A 328 -13.23 -1.96 -6.88
C LYS A 328 -13.34 -1.27 -5.52
N SER A 329 -13.37 -2.04 -4.44
CA SER A 329 -13.42 -1.51 -3.07
C SER A 329 -12.20 -0.63 -2.75
N VAL A 330 -11.00 -1.01 -3.22
CA VAL A 330 -9.81 -0.16 -3.13
C VAL A 330 -10.02 1.17 -3.85
N ARG A 331 -10.57 1.14 -5.07
CA ARG A 331 -10.89 2.34 -5.83
C ARG A 331 -11.91 3.22 -5.09
N ASP A 332 -12.97 2.63 -4.55
CA ASP A 332 -14.00 3.36 -3.80
C ASP A 332 -13.40 4.11 -2.58
N VAL A 333 -12.41 3.53 -1.90
CA VAL A 333 -11.67 4.21 -0.82
C VAL A 333 -10.85 5.38 -1.36
N ILE A 334 -10.14 5.20 -2.48
CA ILE A 334 -9.33 6.26 -3.10
C ILE A 334 -10.24 7.43 -3.55
N ASP A 335 -11.39 7.13 -4.12
CA ASP A 335 -12.36 8.14 -4.55
C ASP A 335 -12.94 8.90 -3.34
N LYS A 336 -13.20 8.22 -2.22
CA LYS A 336 -13.58 8.90 -0.96
C LYS A 336 -12.48 9.83 -0.45
N LEU A 337 -11.21 9.41 -0.50
CA LEU A 337 -10.07 10.30 -0.17
C LEU A 337 -10.02 11.51 -1.09
N ALA A 338 -10.20 11.32 -2.40
CA ALA A 338 -10.16 12.38 -3.40
C ALA A 338 -11.33 13.38 -3.28
N THR A 339 -12.48 12.92 -2.80
CA THR A 339 -13.70 13.73 -2.63
C THR A 339 -13.92 14.25 -1.20
N ALA A 340 -13.00 13.96 -0.27
CA ALA A 340 -13.03 14.52 1.09
C ALA A 340 -13.06 16.07 1.05
N PRO A 341 -13.62 16.76 2.07
CA PRO A 341 -13.68 18.22 2.10
C PRO A 341 -12.34 18.88 1.79
N LYS A 342 -12.37 19.92 0.96
CA LYS A 342 -11.14 20.57 0.45
C LYS A 342 -10.26 21.11 1.57
N ASP A 343 -10.87 21.73 2.56
CA ASP A 343 -10.18 22.28 3.75
C ASP A 343 -9.48 21.21 4.58
N VAL A 344 -10.09 20.03 4.75
CA VAL A 344 -9.48 18.87 5.41
C VAL A 344 -8.29 18.35 4.62
N ARG A 345 -8.44 18.23 3.29
CA ARG A 345 -7.34 17.79 2.40
C ARG A 345 -6.18 18.79 2.40
N ASP A 346 -6.48 20.09 2.33
CA ASP A 346 -5.47 21.16 2.33
C ASP A 346 -4.70 21.17 3.67
N GLN A 347 -5.41 21.04 4.79
CA GLN A 347 -4.77 20.95 6.10
C GLN A 347 -3.92 19.68 6.24
N MET A 348 -4.42 18.52 5.78
CA MET A 348 -3.63 17.28 5.81
C MET A 348 -2.36 17.42 4.96
N ARG A 349 -2.45 18.07 3.78
CA ARG A 349 -1.28 18.39 2.94
C ARG A 349 -0.30 19.29 3.67
N GLN A 350 -0.79 20.34 4.31
CA GLN A 350 0.03 21.28 5.09
C GLN A 350 0.79 20.57 6.22
N ILE A 351 0.11 19.73 6.99
CA ILE A 351 0.71 18.96 8.08
C ILE A 351 1.82 18.05 7.54
N ARG A 352 1.56 17.32 6.44
CA ARG A 352 2.51 16.34 5.92
C ARG A 352 3.74 16.95 5.24
N TYR A 353 3.60 18.06 4.54
CA TYR A 353 4.65 18.54 3.62
C TYR A 353 5.18 19.94 3.93
N GLU A 354 4.55 20.68 4.83
CA GLU A 354 4.94 22.05 5.16
C GLU A 354 5.40 22.23 6.60
N SER A 355 5.02 21.33 7.51
CA SER A 355 5.39 21.43 8.92
C SER A 355 6.89 21.23 9.16
N GLU A 356 7.56 20.39 8.35
CA GLU A 356 9.01 20.16 8.47
C GLU A 356 9.84 21.37 8.04
N LYS A 357 9.32 22.26 7.18
CA LYS A 357 10.00 23.49 6.78
C LYS A 357 10.06 24.55 7.88
N LYS A 358 9.27 24.40 8.96
CA LYS A 358 9.20 25.36 10.07
C LYS A 358 10.02 24.97 11.30
N GLY A 359 10.63 23.79 11.31
CA GLY A 359 11.37 23.23 12.44
C GLY A 359 12.87 23.01 12.20
N GLY A 360 13.45 23.58 11.13
CA GLY A 360 14.88 23.55 10.80
C GLY A 360 15.58 24.80 11.28
#